data_98f991b73708a2cc15846a063a8d30ef
#
_entry.id   98f991b73708a2cc15846a063a8d30ef
#
_cell.length_a   1.000
_cell.length_b   1.000
_cell.length_c   1.000
_cell.angle_alpha   90.00
_cell.angle_beta   90.00
_cell.angle_gamma   90.00
#
_symmetry.space_group_name_H-M   'P 1'
#
loop_
_entity.id
_entity.type
_entity.pdbx_description
1 polymer ?
#
loop_
_entity_poly.entity_id
_entity_poly.type
_entity_poly.pdbx_seq_one_letter_code
_entity_poly.pdbx_strand_id
1 'polypeptide(L)'
;TTVGKIAAFAESMGVSMFDIISDEKYLEALGRSSAKIREFSAIINNLREYIGNISLVDLMDKVFTETGYADSLIAENTPEARGRIENLQEFKSKALEYEKNVEDPTFGGFLDNISLVSDIDNYDTEQDAIVLMTLHSAKGLEFPVVFMCGLEKGLFPSYQSEGELDKLEEERRLCYVG
;
A
#
# COMPACT_ATOMS: atom_id res chain seq x y z
N THR A 1 -2.45 14.95 18.44
CA THR A 1 -3.35 14.13 17.61
C THR A 1 -3.76 12.86 18.34
N THR A 2 -4.90 12.25 18.00
CA THR A 2 -5.34 10.98 18.60
C THR A 2 -4.34 9.85 18.33
N VAL A 3 -3.80 9.79 17.11
CA VAL A 3 -2.76 8.83 16.73
C VAL A 3 -1.51 8.97 17.61
N GLY A 4 -1.07 10.20 17.90
CA GLY A 4 0.08 10.44 18.78
C GLY A 4 -0.14 9.95 20.22
N LYS A 5 -1.38 10.02 20.74
CA LYS A 5 -1.71 9.45 22.06
C LYS A 5 -1.66 7.93 22.04
N ILE A 6 -2.19 7.29 20.99
CA ILE A 6 -2.17 5.84 20.82
C ILE A 6 -0.70 5.36 20.72
N ALA A 7 0.12 6.03 19.91
CA ALA A 7 1.54 5.70 19.76
C ALA A 7 2.31 5.81 21.11
N ALA A 8 2.10 6.88 21.85
CA ALA A 8 2.72 7.06 23.17
C ALA A 8 2.30 5.97 24.17
N PHE A 9 1.02 5.57 24.17
CA PHE A 9 0.56 4.46 24.99
C PHE A 9 1.21 3.13 24.56
N ALA A 10 1.23 2.84 23.27
CA ALA A 10 1.84 1.64 22.71
C ALA A 10 3.32 1.53 23.10
N GLU A 11 4.07 2.61 22.93
CA GLU A 11 5.48 2.70 23.32
C GLU A 11 5.69 2.48 24.82
N SER A 12 4.88 3.14 25.67
CA SER A 12 4.98 3.01 27.13
C SER A 12 4.68 1.62 27.65
N MET A 13 3.86 0.85 26.92
CA MET A 13 3.42 -0.50 27.29
C MET A 13 4.20 -1.61 26.58
N GLY A 14 5.02 -1.27 25.57
CA GLY A 14 5.76 -2.25 24.77
C GLY A 14 4.86 -3.14 23.91
N VAL A 15 3.70 -2.63 23.47
CA VAL A 15 2.71 -3.33 22.64
C VAL A 15 2.46 -2.59 21.33
N SER A 16 1.75 -3.22 20.39
CA SER A 16 1.39 -2.56 19.14
C SER A 16 0.30 -1.49 19.33
N MET A 17 0.23 -0.51 18.42
CA MET A 17 -0.87 0.46 18.42
C MET A 17 -2.23 -0.23 18.26
N PHE A 18 -2.27 -1.36 17.55
CA PHE A 18 -3.52 -2.11 17.37
C PHE A 18 -3.99 -2.77 18.66
N ASP A 19 -3.08 -3.27 19.51
CA ASP A 19 -3.42 -3.82 20.82
C ASP A 19 -4.06 -2.75 21.70
N ILE A 20 -3.53 -1.52 21.66
CA ILE A 20 -4.10 -0.38 22.41
C ILE A 20 -5.52 -0.07 21.95
N ILE A 21 -5.79 -0.03 20.65
CA ILE A 21 -7.13 0.30 20.13
C ILE A 21 -8.13 -0.87 20.21
N SER A 22 -7.66 -2.07 20.45
CA SER A 22 -8.49 -3.27 20.64
C SER A 22 -8.88 -3.52 22.10
N ASP A 23 -8.22 -2.85 23.05
CA ASP A 23 -8.52 -2.99 24.47
C ASP A 23 -9.39 -1.82 24.97
N GLU A 24 -10.58 -2.18 25.47
CA GLU A 24 -11.59 -1.22 25.95
C GLU A 24 -11.05 -0.28 27.04
N LYS A 25 -10.16 -0.78 27.89
CA LYS A 25 -9.52 0.00 28.96
C LYS A 25 -8.76 1.22 28.43
N TYR A 26 -8.07 1.08 27.29
CA TYR A 26 -7.33 2.16 26.69
C TYR A 26 -8.21 3.05 25.84
N LEU A 27 -9.27 2.50 25.23
CA LEU A 27 -10.25 3.26 24.45
C LEU A 27 -10.93 4.34 25.30
N GLU A 28 -11.28 4.04 26.55
CA GLU A 28 -11.88 5.01 27.45
C GLU A 28 -10.99 6.25 27.68
N ALA A 29 -9.66 6.04 27.74
CA ALA A 29 -8.69 7.11 27.92
C ALA A 29 -8.56 8.03 26.69
N LEU A 30 -9.03 7.60 25.52
CA LEU A 30 -9.00 8.38 24.27
C LEU A 30 -10.17 9.36 24.14
N GLY A 31 -11.16 9.31 25.02
CA GLY A 31 -12.26 10.24 25.13
C GLY A 31 -13.16 10.24 23.88
N ARG A 32 -13.45 11.43 23.33
CA ARG A 32 -14.40 11.60 22.20
C ARG A 32 -14.07 10.80 20.94
N SER A 33 -12.83 10.39 20.76
CA SER A 33 -12.38 9.61 19.60
C SER A 33 -12.61 8.11 19.76
N SER A 34 -12.93 7.63 20.97
CA SER A 34 -13.05 6.20 21.28
C SER A 34 -14.08 5.47 20.42
N ALA A 35 -15.23 6.09 20.15
CA ALA A 35 -16.29 5.46 19.36
C ALA A 35 -15.85 5.10 17.93
N LYS A 36 -15.21 6.04 17.22
CA LYS A 36 -14.70 5.80 15.86
C LYS A 36 -13.56 4.79 15.83
N ILE A 37 -12.71 4.81 16.86
CA ILE A 37 -11.59 3.86 16.96
C ILE A 37 -12.12 2.45 17.26
N ARG A 38 -13.13 2.32 18.12
CA ARG A 38 -13.79 1.04 18.39
C ARG A 38 -14.43 0.47 17.13
N GLU A 39 -15.12 1.30 16.34
CA GLU A 39 -15.67 0.89 15.05
C GLU A 39 -14.60 0.38 14.11
N PHE A 40 -13.48 1.10 13.98
CA PHE A 40 -12.34 0.67 13.17
C PHE A 40 -11.72 -0.64 13.66
N SER A 41 -11.47 -0.78 14.97
CA SER A 41 -10.89 -2.01 15.53
C SER A 41 -11.83 -3.20 15.35
N ALA A 42 -13.14 -2.99 15.46
CA ALA A 42 -14.14 -4.01 15.22
C ALA A 42 -14.14 -4.50 13.76
N ILE A 43 -14.06 -3.59 12.78
CA ILE A 43 -13.94 -3.94 11.36
C ILE A 43 -12.69 -4.81 11.13
N ILE A 44 -11.53 -4.40 11.64
CA ILE A 44 -10.29 -5.16 11.45
C ILE A 44 -10.36 -6.53 12.13
N ASN A 45 -10.91 -6.62 13.33
CA ASN A 45 -11.06 -7.91 14.03
C ASN A 45 -12.03 -8.84 13.28
N ASN A 46 -13.14 -8.32 12.77
CA ASN A 46 -14.06 -9.08 11.94
C ASN A 46 -13.40 -9.61 10.66
N LEU A 47 -12.64 -8.75 9.97
CA LEU A 47 -11.91 -9.15 8.77
C LEU A 47 -10.85 -10.24 9.06
N ARG A 48 -10.20 -10.19 10.21
CA ARG A 48 -9.24 -11.22 10.64
C ARG A 48 -9.87 -12.60 10.81
N GLU A 49 -11.13 -12.68 11.22
CA GLU A 49 -11.85 -13.94 11.37
C GLU A 49 -12.08 -14.66 10.03
N TYR A 50 -12.08 -13.92 8.93
CA TYR A 50 -12.21 -14.51 7.58
C TYR A 50 -10.90 -15.09 7.04
N ILE A 51 -9.74 -14.68 7.57
CA ILE A 51 -8.43 -15.15 7.07
C ILE A 51 -8.34 -16.68 7.24
N GLY A 52 -8.10 -17.37 6.12
CA GLY A 52 -8.04 -18.84 6.07
C GLY A 52 -9.40 -19.54 6.04
N ASN A 53 -10.53 -18.80 6.16
CA ASN A 53 -11.87 -19.37 6.13
C ASN A 53 -12.63 -19.09 4.82
N ILE A 54 -12.17 -18.14 4.03
CA ILE A 54 -12.72 -17.81 2.70
C ILE A 54 -11.58 -17.62 1.70
N SER A 55 -11.92 -17.53 0.41
CA SER A 55 -10.94 -17.25 -0.63
C SER A 55 -10.29 -15.86 -0.44
N LEU A 56 -9.08 -15.66 -1.00
CA LEU A 56 -8.41 -14.36 -0.97
C LEU A 56 -9.22 -13.29 -1.71
N VAL A 57 -9.87 -13.68 -2.81
CA VAL A 57 -10.73 -12.79 -3.58
C VAL A 57 -11.94 -12.35 -2.75
N ASP A 58 -12.60 -13.27 -2.04
CA ASP A 58 -13.73 -12.95 -1.17
C ASP A 58 -13.29 -12.10 0.03
N LEU A 59 -12.09 -12.36 0.57
CA LEU A 59 -11.52 -11.55 1.64
C LEU A 59 -11.28 -10.10 1.18
N MET A 60 -10.77 -9.90 -0.04
CA MET A 60 -10.60 -8.57 -0.61
C MET A 60 -11.93 -7.85 -0.79
N ASP A 61 -12.96 -8.54 -1.29
CA ASP A 61 -14.29 -7.95 -1.42
C ASP A 61 -14.84 -7.51 -0.07
N LYS A 62 -14.63 -8.31 0.96
CA LYS A 62 -15.00 -7.92 2.33
C LYS A 62 -14.23 -6.71 2.82
N VAL A 63 -12.91 -6.66 2.58
CA VAL A 63 -12.10 -5.49 2.95
C VAL A 63 -12.64 -4.23 2.27
N PHE A 64 -12.89 -4.27 0.97
CA PHE A 64 -13.37 -3.10 0.22
C PHE A 64 -14.75 -2.64 0.64
N THR A 65 -15.63 -3.60 0.98
CA THR A 65 -17.02 -3.31 1.38
C THR A 65 -17.09 -2.86 2.84
N GLU A 66 -16.51 -3.60 3.77
CA GLU A 66 -16.63 -3.32 5.22
C GLU A 66 -15.88 -2.05 5.64
N THR A 67 -14.80 -1.71 4.93
CA THR A 67 -14.12 -0.42 5.13
C THR A 67 -14.83 0.76 4.45
N GLY A 68 -15.77 0.50 3.54
CA GLY A 68 -16.41 1.51 2.70
C GLY A 68 -15.49 2.15 1.68
N TYR A 69 -14.30 1.56 1.43
CA TYR A 69 -13.30 2.17 0.55
C TYR A 69 -13.77 2.21 -0.90
N ALA A 70 -14.34 1.12 -1.40
CA ALA A 70 -14.90 1.09 -2.76
C ALA A 70 -16.03 2.10 -2.93
N ASP A 71 -16.95 2.20 -1.98
CA ASP A 71 -18.07 3.14 -2.01
C ASP A 71 -17.58 4.59 -1.97
N SER A 72 -16.52 4.88 -1.20
CA SER A 72 -15.93 6.22 -1.15
C SER A 72 -15.34 6.63 -2.51
N LEU A 73 -14.68 5.72 -3.22
CA LEU A 73 -14.14 5.98 -4.56
C LEU A 73 -15.26 6.18 -5.60
N ILE A 74 -16.33 5.40 -5.52
CA ILE A 74 -17.50 5.55 -6.39
C ILE A 74 -18.15 6.92 -6.15
N ALA A 75 -18.31 7.33 -4.90
CA ALA A 75 -18.89 8.61 -4.53
C ALA A 75 -18.03 9.82 -4.96
N GLU A 76 -16.70 9.69 -4.94
CA GLU A 76 -15.76 10.70 -5.40
C GLU A 76 -15.90 11.01 -6.90
N ASN A 77 -16.17 9.99 -7.73
CA ASN A 77 -16.48 10.05 -9.16
C ASN A 77 -15.50 10.90 -10.01
N THR A 78 -14.23 10.94 -9.63
CA THR A 78 -13.17 11.59 -10.39
C THR A 78 -12.48 10.61 -11.34
N PRO A 79 -11.75 11.06 -12.36
CA PRO A 79 -10.90 10.18 -13.19
C PRO A 79 -9.88 9.40 -12.34
N GLU A 80 -9.30 10.04 -11.34
CA GLU A 80 -8.34 9.46 -10.40
C GLU A 80 -8.98 8.35 -9.56
N ALA A 81 -10.22 8.56 -9.06
CA ALA A 81 -10.97 7.56 -8.30
C ALA A 81 -11.30 6.33 -9.18
N ARG A 82 -11.61 6.54 -10.47
CA ARG A 82 -11.84 5.44 -11.42
C ARG A 82 -10.58 4.61 -11.62
N GLY A 83 -9.41 5.25 -11.81
CA GLY A 83 -8.13 4.56 -11.90
C GLY A 83 -7.82 3.74 -10.64
N ARG A 84 -8.15 4.25 -9.44
CA ARG A 84 -8.02 3.48 -8.20
C ARG A 84 -8.95 2.27 -8.15
N ILE A 85 -10.18 2.39 -8.66
CA ILE A 85 -11.12 1.25 -8.77
C ILE A 85 -10.55 0.18 -9.72
N GLU A 86 -9.99 0.58 -10.86
CA GLU A 86 -9.32 -0.33 -11.79
C GLU A 86 -8.15 -1.05 -11.11
N ASN A 87 -7.32 -0.34 -10.33
CA ASN A 87 -6.24 -0.95 -9.55
C ASN A 87 -6.76 -1.97 -8.52
N LEU A 88 -7.91 -1.72 -7.85
CA LEU A 88 -8.53 -2.70 -6.96
C LEU A 88 -8.96 -3.97 -7.71
N GLN A 89 -9.49 -3.82 -8.93
CA GLN A 89 -9.87 -4.97 -9.75
C GLN A 89 -8.65 -5.76 -10.22
N GLU A 90 -7.58 -5.08 -10.61
CA GLU A 90 -6.31 -5.73 -10.95
C GLU A 90 -5.73 -6.48 -9.75
N PHE A 91 -5.76 -5.88 -8.58
CA PHE A 91 -5.30 -6.52 -7.35
C PHE A 91 -6.09 -7.80 -7.02
N LYS A 92 -7.41 -7.79 -7.23
CA LYS A 92 -8.25 -9.01 -7.13
C LYS A 92 -7.87 -10.06 -8.18
N SER A 93 -7.53 -9.65 -9.39
CA SER A 93 -7.10 -10.56 -10.44
C SER A 93 -5.78 -11.25 -10.07
N LYS A 94 -4.83 -10.52 -9.48
CA LYS A 94 -3.58 -11.09 -8.96
C LYS A 94 -3.82 -12.09 -7.82
N ALA A 95 -4.79 -11.83 -6.94
CA ALA A 95 -5.17 -12.79 -5.89
C ALA A 95 -5.76 -14.08 -6.46
N LEU A 96 -6.64 -13.94 -7.46
CA LEU A 96 -7.22 -15.10 -8.15
C LEU A 96 -6.15 -15.94 -8.88
N GLU A 97 -5.18 -15.28 -9.50
CA GLU A 97 -4.05 -15.94 -10.17
C GLU A 97 -3.17 -16.68 -9.16
N TYR A 98 -2.86 -16.04 -8.02
CA TYR A 98 -2.11 -16.66 -6.94
C TYR A 98 -2.83 -17.91 -6.41
N GLU A 99 -4.15 -17.84 -6.14
CA GLU A 99 -4.95 -18.98 -5.68
C GLU A 99 -4.97 -20.15 -6.69
N LYS A 100 -4.89 -19.87 -7.98
CA LYS A 100 -4.85 -20.92 -9.03
C LYS A 100 -3.50 -21.58 -9.20
N ASN A 101 -2.42 -20.84 -8.97
CA ASN A 101 -1.06 -21.27 -9.28
C ASN A 101 -0.33 -21.86 -8.06
N VAL A 102 -0.83 -21.63 -6.85
CA VAL A 102 -0.22 -22.13 -5.60
C VAL A 102 -1.06 -23.27 -5.04
N GLU A 103 -0.43 -24.38 -4.69
CA GLU A 103 -1.09 -25.60 -4.20
C GLU A 103 -1.80 -25.39 -2.86
N ASP A 104 -1.20 -24.58 -1.97
CA ASP A 104 -1.77 -24.21 -0.66
C ASP A 104 -1.71 -22.68 -0.47
N PRO A 105 -2.65 -21.94 -1.07
CA PRO A 105 -2.62 -20.49 -1.04
C PRO A 105 -3.01 -19.96 0.34
N THR A 106 -2.12 -19.15 0.94
CA THR A 106 -2.36 -18.50 2.22
C THR A 106 -2.33 -16.98 2.09
N PHE A 107 -3.02 -16.28 2.98
CA PHE A 107 -3.00 -14.81 3.02
C PHE A 107 -1.58 -14.26 3.23
N GLY A 108 -0.79 -14.85 4.14
CA GLY A 108 0.61 -14.48 4.36
C GLY A 108 1.45 -14.67 3.11
N GLY A 109 1.36 -15.85 2.47
CA GLY A 109 2.09 -16.14 1.24
C GLY A 109 1.69 -15.24 0.07
N PHE A 110 0.42 -14.82 -0.01
CA PHE A 110 -0.01 -13.82 -0.98
C PHE A 110 0.63 -12.44 -0.74
N LEU A 111 0.69 -11.98 0.50
CA LEU A 111 1.35 -10.71 0.85
C LEU A 111 2.85 -10.76 0.55
N ASP A 112 3.51 -11.86 0.85
CA ASP A 112 4.92 -12.08 0.50
C ASP A 112 5.12 -12.06 -1.02
N ASN A 113 4.25 -12.74 -1.77
CA ASN A 113 4.27 -12.76 -3.23
C ASN A 113 4.16 -11.36 -3.82
N ILE A 114 3.17 -10.56 -3.37
CA ILE A 114 3.00 -9.17 -3.84
C ILE A 114 4.22 -8.31 -3.48
N SER A 115 4.79 -8.51 -2.30
CA SER A 115 5.96 -7.73 -1.86
C SER A 115 7.22 -8.05 -2.67
N LEU A 116 7.28 -9.25 -3.24
CA LEU A 116 8.38 -9.71 -4.10
C LEU A 116 8.16 -9.33 -5.58
N VAL A 117 6.90 -9.29 -6.03
CA VAL A 117 6.56 -8.89 -7.40
C VAL A 117 6.71 -7.38 -7.53
N SER A 118 7.86 -6.95 -7.98
CA SER A 118 8.06 -5.62 -8.55
C SER A 118 7.53 -5.62 -10.00
N ASP A 119 7.09 -4.47 -10.51
CA ASP A 119 6.74 -4.32 -11.95
C ASP A 119 7.85 -4.78 -12.89
N ILE A 120 9.04 -4.98 -12.36
CA ILE A 120 10.27 -5.44 -12.97
C ILE A 120 10.26 -6.95 -13.27
N ASP A 121 9.57 -7.77 -12.46
CA ASP A 121 9.55 -9.21 -12.62
C ASP A 121 8.79 -9.65 -13.88
N ASN A 122 7.98 -8.75 -14.43
CA ASN A 122 7.29 -8.93 -15.71
C ASN A 122 8.12 -8.45 -16.91
N TYR A 123 9.34 -7.94 -16.69
CA TYR A 123 10.20 -7.50 -17.78
C TYR A 123 10.89 -8.69 -18.45
N ASP A 124 10.42 -9.00 -19.65
CA ASP A 124 11.04 -10.01 -20.51
C ASP A 124 12.26 -9.39 -21.24
N THR A 125 13.45 -9.76 -20.81
CA THR A 125 14.71 -9.28 -21.40
C THR A 125 14.97 -9.79 -22.83
N GLU A 126 14.19 -10.78 -23.29
CA GLU A 126 14.32 -11.33 -24.65
C GLU A 126 13.45 -10.59 -25.67
N GLN A 127 12.55 -9.71 -25.23
CA GLN A 127 11.74 -8.91 -26.12
C GLN A 127 12.51 -7.65 -26.58
N ASP A 128 12.53 -7.44 -27.91
CA ASP A 128 13.10 -6.24 -28.52
C ASP A 128 12.10 -5.07 -28.38
N ALA A 129 12.06 -4.47 -27.17
CA ALA A 129 11.10 -3.45 -26.78
C ALA A 129 11.77 -2.26 -26.07
N ILE A 130 11.17 -1.07 -26.24
CA ILE A 130 11.51 0.11 -25.44
C ILE A 130 10.76 0.01 -24.12
N VAL A 131 11.50 0.08 -23.01
CA VAL A 131 10.94 0.02 -21.66
C VAL A 131 10.74 1.44 -21.14
N LEU A 132 9.54 1.76 -20.67
CA LEU A 132 9.22 3.01 -20.01
C LEU A 132 9.00 2.72 -18.52
N MET A 133 9.73 3.41 -17.65
CA MET A 133 9.62 3.22 -16.21
C MET A 133 9.92 4.48 -15.43
N THR A 134 9.59 4.48 -14.14
CA THR A 134 10.03 5.54 -13.23
C THR A 134 11.45 5.27 -12.74
N LEU A 135 12.16 6.30 -12.28
CA LEU A 135 13.49 6.14 -11.65
C LEU A 135 13.43 5.24 -10.42
N HIS A 136 12.33 5.26 -9.67
CA HIS A 136 12.14 4.37 -8.53
C HIS A 136 12.06 2.90 -8.96
N SER A 137 11.35 2.63 -10.06
CA SER A 137 11.22 1.28 -10.62
C SER A 137 12.52 0.79 -11.27
N ALA A 138 13.42 1.70 -11.68
CA ALA A 138 14.71 1.35 -12.28
C ALA A 138 15.76 0.89 -11.26
N LYS A 139 15.51 1.07 -9.96
CA LYS A 139 16.48 0.71 -8.91
C LYS A 139 16.83 -0.77 -8.93
N GLY A 140 18.11 -1.08 -9.17
CA GLY A 140 18.62 -2.45 -9.22
C GLY A 140 18.61 -3.08 -10.62
N LEU A 141 18.15 -2.35 -11.64
CA LEU A 141 18.23 -2.76 -13.04
C LEU A 141 19.42 -2.12 -13.74
N GLU A 142 19.88 -2.76 -14.81
CA GLU A 142 20.93 -2.26 -15.68
C GLU A 142 20.47 -2.36 -17.14
N PHE A 143 20.56 -1.24 -17.88
CA PHE A 143 20.22 -1.16 -19.28
C PHE A 143 21.43 -0.67 -20.10
N PRO A 144 21.66 -1.21 -21.30
CA PRO A 144 22.78 -0.78 -22.15
C PRO A 144 22.61 0.67 -22.67
N VAL A 145 21.38 1.18 -22.74
CA VAL A 145 21.06 2.56 -23.14
C VAL A 145 19.93 3.08 -22.30
N VAL A 146 20.14 4.24 -21.66
CA VAL A 146 19.13 4.90 -20.81
C VAL A 146 18.87 6.32 -21.31
N PHE A 147 17.60 6.70 -21.41
CA PHE A 147 17.17 8.07 -21.67
C PHE A 147 16.44 8.61 -20.45
N MET A 148 17.09 9.48 -19.71
CA MET A 148 16.52 10.12 -18.53
C MET A 148 15.84 11.42 -18.94
N CYS A 149 14.51 11.44 -18.94
CA CYS A 149 13.69 12.58 -19.34
C CYS A 149 13.18 13.36 -18.13
N GLY A 150 12.84 14.64 -18.33
CA GLY A 150 12.21 15.46 -17.30
C GLY A 150 13.17 15.96 -16.20
N LEU A 151 14.48 16.04 -16.48
CA LEU A 151 15.47 16.60 -15.57
C LEU A 151 15.40 18.14 -15.55
N GLU A 152 14.27 18.64 -15.03
CA GLU A 152 14.04 20.07 -14.90
C GLU A 152 13.41 20.41 -13.56
N LYS A 153 13.74 21.57 -13.04
CA LYS A 153 13.27 22.06 -11.75
C LYS A 153 11.74 22.10 -11.69
N GLY A 154 11.19 21.45 -10.66
CA GLY A 154 9.75 21.33 -10.44
C GLY A 154 9.18 20.00 -10.94
N LEU A 155 9.89 19.28 -11.82
CA LEU A 155 9.55 17.93 -12.23
C LEU A 155 10.50 16.93 -11.55
N PHE A 156 11.81 17.10 -11.76
CA PHE A 156 12.85 16.36 -11.08
C PHE A 156 14.11 17.23 -10.93
N PRO A 157 14.40 17.76 -9.71
CA PRO A 157 13.68 17.56 -8.44
C PRO A 157 12.28 18.17 -8.44
N SER A 158 11.37 17.51 -7.71
CA SER A 158 9.95 17.90 -7.64
C SER A 158 9.73 19.18 -6.84
N TYR A 159 8.62 19.88 -7.10
CA TYR A 159 8.24 21.04 -6.27
C TYR A 159 8.07 20.69 -4.79
N GLN A 160 7.73 19.45 -4.48
CA GLN A 160 7.53 18.99 -3.09
C GLN A 160 8.84 18.85 -2.31
N SER A 161 9.97 18.77 -3.03
CA SER A 161 11.31 18.68 -2.46
C SER A 161 11.97 20.05 -2.28
N GLU A 162 11.39 21.10 -2.85
CA GLU A 162 11.91 22.46 -2.73
C GLU A 162 11.81 22.95 -1.27
N GLY A 163 12.95 23.34 -0.72
CA GLY A 163 13.05 23.85 0.67
C GLY A 163 13.24 22.77 1.74
N GLU A 164 13.16 21.49 1.41
CA GLU A 164 13.43 20.37 2.32
C GLU A 164 14.71 19.63 1.89
N LEU A 165 15.82 19.89 2.61
CA LEU A 165 17.14 19.33 2.26
C LEU A 165 17.15 17.80 2.21
N ASP A 166 16.45 17.14 3.12
CA ASP A 166 16.39 15.67 3.18
C ASP A 166 15.70 15.08 1.94
N LYS A 167 14.60 15.68 1.50
CA LYS A 167 13.89 15.27 0.29
C LYS A 167 14.71 15.53 -0.98
N LEU A 168 15.37 16.67 -1.05
CA LEU A 168 16.25 17.00 -2.17
C LEU A 168 17.43 16.03 -2.27
N GLU A 169 17.99 15.63 -1.14
CA GLU A 169 19.08 14.66 -1.08
C GLU A 169 18.62 13.26 -1.50
N GLU A 170 17.39 12.88 -1.17
CA GLU A 170 16.78 11.62 -1.62
C GLU A 170 16.56 11.61 -3.14
N GLU A 171 16.04 12.69 -3.72
CA GLU A 171 15.93 12.82 -5.18
C GLU A 171 17.31 12.81 -5.88
N ARG A 172 18.32 13.40 -5.24
CA ARG A 172 19.69 13.33 -5.75
C ARG A 172 20.23 11.90 -5.77
N ARG A 173 19.95 11.11 -4.71
CA ARG A 173 20.30 9.69 -4.66
C ARG A 173 19.56 8.89 -5.72
N LEU A 174 18.30 9.18 -5.92
CA LEU A 174 17.49 8.56 -6.96
C LEU A 174 18.03 8.87 -8.37
N CYS A 175 18.44 10.11 -8.62
CA CYS A 175 19.09 10.51 -9.86
C CYS A 175 20.42 9.77 -10.10
N TYR A 176 21.15 9.45 -9.03
CA TYR A 176 22.43 8.72 -9.14
C TYR A 176 22.23 7.24 -9.50
N VAL A 177 21.08 6.67 -9.13
CA VAL A 177 20.76 5.25 -9.42
C VAL A 177 20.28 5.07 -10.87
N GLY A 178 19.56 6.06 -11.44
CA GLY A 178 19.12 6.05 -12.84
C GLY A 178 20.25 6.46 -13.80
#